data_3e432eba5141540eb489a84af0acc431
#
_entry.id   3e432eba5141540eb489a84af0acc431
#
_cell.length_a   1.000
_cell.length_b   1.000
_cell.length_c   1.000
_cell.angle_alpha   90.00
_cell.angle_beta   90.00
_cell.angle_gamma   90.00
#
_symmetry.space_group_name_H-M   'P 1'
#
loop_
_entity.id
_entity.type
_entity.pdbx_description
1 polymer ?
#
loop_
_entity_poly.entity_id
_entity_poly.type
_entity_poly.pdbx_seq_one_letter_code
_entity_poly.pdbx_strand_id
1 'polypeptide(L)'
;MADIALLWDSKLLFEKFFIEHGFDHQLIHPANMGSPFLPPFKMILIPTGFANPKYSNILPSLMKNKRRIESFITKGGTLLVFGALTDSHFYEWLPVDLEYSQVYGPAELHEKCQSNASLLASDPVQECDGFFCTNGGECILVNEKEEAVLVTQQFGEGMIVATTIHEFPNPEFIRWALDNSTSTAI
;
A
#
# COMPACT_ATOMS: atom_id res chain seq x y z
N MET A 1 -9.96 -15.12 11.48
CA MET A 1 -9.36 -15.35 10.12
C MET A 1 -8.63 -14.06 9.81
N ALA A 2 -7.38 -14.14 9.31
CA ALA A 2 -6.62 -12.91 9.07
C ALA A 2 -7.30 -12.03 8.00
N ASP A 3 -7.47 -10.75 8.30
CA ASP A 3 -8.05 -9.78 7.38
C ASP A 3 -6.97 -9.12 6.50
N ILE A 4 -5.72 -9.07 6.99
CA ILE A 4 -4.59 -8.40 6.31
C ILE A 4 -3.54 -9.41 5.89
N ALA A 5 -3.19 -9.42 4.60
CA ALA A 5 -2.00 -10.08 4.07
C ALA A 5 -0.83 -9.09 4.07
N LEU A 6 0.14 -9.26 4.96
CA LEU A 6 1.39 -8.49 4.96
C LEU A 6 2.38 -9.20 4.02
N LEU A 7 2.68 -8.61 2.87
CA LEU A 7 3.59 -9.19 1.89
C LEU A 7 5.03 -8.74 2.14
N TRP A 8 5.86 -9.64 2.69
CA TRP A 8 7.28 -9.38 2.93
C TRP A 8 8.08 -10.67 3.09
N ASP A 9 9.39 -10.60 2.96
CA ASP A 9 10.29 -11.76 3.00
C ASP A 9 10.92 -12.01 4.39
N SER A 10 10.63 -11.18 5.37
CA SER A 10 11.12 -11.29 6.74
C SER A 10 10.14 -10.68 7.75
N LYS A 11 10.39 -10.88 9.04
CA LYS A 11 9.59 -10.24 10.10
C LYS A 11 9.78 -8.72 10.08
N LEU A 12 8.67 -8.00 10.30
CA LEU A 12 8.61 -6.54 10.29
C LEU A 12 7.96 -5.98 11.55
N LEU A 13 8.25 -4.71 11.84
CA LEU A 13 7.57 -3.96 12.90
C LEU A 13 6.08 -3.79 12.64
N PHE A 14 5.62 -3.92 11.38
CA PHE A 14 4.19 -3.95 11.05
C PHE A 14 3.43 -5.07 11.77
N GLU A 15 4.04 -6.25 12.00
CA GLU A 15 3.38 -7.32 12.78
C GLU A 15 3.12 -6.86 14.22
N LYS A 16 4.09 -6.17 14.85
CA LYS A 16 3.90 -5.60 16.20
C LYS A 16 2.81 -4.53 16.19
N PHE A 17 2.83 -3.61 15.23
CA PHE A 17 1.80 -2.59 15.06
C PHE A 17 0.40 -3.21 14.93
N PHE A 18 0.23 -4.26 14.12
CA PHE A 18 -1.06 -4.92 13.96
C PHE A 18 -1.53 -5.59 15.26
N ILE A 19 -0.64 -6.27 15.99
CA ILE A 19 -0.95 -6.88 17.28
C ILE A 19 -1.40 -5.83 18.30
N GLU A 20 -0.68 -4.71 18.42
CA GLU A 20 -0.96 -3.62 19.36
C GLU A 20 -2.32 -2.95 19.08
N HIS A 21 -2.75 -2.92 17.81
CA HIS A 21 -4.03 -2.31 17.42
C HIS A 21 -5.16 -3.32 17.18
N GLY A 22 -4.93 -4.62 17.43
CA GLY A 22 -5.92 -5.68 17.34
C GLY A 22 -6.32 -6.05 15.91
N PHE A 23 -5.41 -5.92 14.93
CA PHE A 23 -5.65 -6.33 13.56
C PHE A 23 -5.20 -7.78 13.31
N ASP A 24 -6.11 -8.61 12.84
CA ASP A 24 -5.80 -9.98 12.41
C ASP A 24 -5.02 -9.94 11.10
N HIS A 25 -3.79 -10.43 11.11
CA HIS A 25 -2.90 -10.40 9.95
C HIS A 25 -2.15 -11.71 9.74
N GLN A 26 -1.63 -11.88 8.55
CA GLN A 26 -0.73 -12.98 8.19
C GLN A 26 0.43 -12.46 7.35
N LEU A 27 1.66 -12.77 7.76
CA LEU A 27 2.85 -12.53 6.96
C LEU A 27 2.88 -13.54 5.81
N ILE A 28 2.89 -13.06 4.58
CA ILE A 28 2.97 -13.87 3.37
C ILE A 28 4.37 -13.69 2.75
N HIS A 29 5.15 -14.76 2.82
CA HIS A 29 6.46 -14.77 2.16
C HIS A 29 6.29 -14.75 0.63
N PRO A 30 7.14 -14.02 -0.13
CA PRO A 30 7.04 -13.90 -1.59
C PRO A 30 6.90 -15.22 -2.34
N ALA A 31 7.62 -16.27 -1.89
CA ALA A 31 7.53 -17.60 -2.49
C ALA A 31 6.12 -18.23 -2.40
N ASN A 32 5.29 -17.77 -1.46
CA ASN A 32 3.96 -18.32 -1.21
C ASN A 32 2.83 -17.53 -1.88
N MET A 33 3.11 -16.38 -2.51
CA MET A 33 2.08 -15.54 -3.16
C MET A 33 1.28 -16.29 -4.23
N GLY A 34 1.88 -17.27 -4.87
CA GLY A 34 1.21 -18.10 -5.89
C GLY A 34 0.46 -19.32 -5.31
N SER A 35 0.44 -19.52 -4.01
CA SER A 35 -0.18 -20.69 -3.38
C SER A 35 -1.71 -20.64 -3.52
N PRO A 36 -2.35 -21.76 -3.95
CA PRO A 36 -3.80 -21.86 -3.97
C PRO A 36 -4.40 -22.07 -2.57
N PHE A 37 -3.57 -22.24 -1.55
CA PHE A 37 -3.99 -22.48 -0.16
C PHE A 37 -3.97 -21.23 0.71
N LEU A 38 -3.69 -20.05 0.15
CA LEU A 38 -3.82 -18.81 0.88
C LEU A 38 -5.28 -18.57 1.24
N PRO A 39 -5.58 -18.18 2.49
CA PRO A 39 -6.93 -17.79 2.86
C PRO A 39 -7.33 -16.50 2.13
N PRO A 40 -8.62 -16.17 2.09
CA PRO A 40 -9.04 -14.86 1.60
C PRO A 40 -8.67 -13.77 2.61
N PHE A 41 -8.38 -12.57 2.09
CA PHE A 41 -8.05 -11.38 2.84
C PHE A 41 -8.92 -10.21 2.39
N LYS A 42 -9.04 -9.18 3.22
CA LYS A 42 -9.64 -7.90 2.87
C LYS A 42 -8.62 -6.90 2.34
N MET A 43 -7.40 -6.95 2.88
CA MET A 43 -6.32 -6.03 2.53
C MET A 43 -5.02 -6.78 2.23
N ILE A 44 -4.33 -6.32 1.20
CA ILE A 44 -2.90 -6.60 0.98
C ILE A 44 -2.13 -5.34 1.39
N LEU A 45 -1.11 -5.48 2.25
CA LEU A 45 -0.20 -4.42 2.61
C LEU A 45 1.22 -4.75 2.15
N ILE A 46 1.83 -3.83 1.40
CA ILE A 46 3.20 -3.93 0.90
C ILE A 46 4.00 -2.76 1.46
N PRO A 47 4.92 -3.01 2.40
CA PRO A 47 5.71 -1.98 3.07
C PRO A 47 6.67 -1.23 2.16
N THR A 48 7.16 -0.09 2.65
CA THR A 48 8.21 0.72 2.03
C THR A 48 9.47 -0.10 1.71
N GLY A 49 10.05 0.17 0.54
CA GLY A 49 11.30 -0.47 0.13
C GLY A 49 11.14 -1.78 -0.62
N PHE A 50 9.93 -2.13 -1.01
CA PHE A 50 9.62 -3.39 -1.72
C PHE A 50 10.39 -3.57 -3.04
N ALA A 51 10.78 -2.48 -3.70
CA ALA A 51 11.53 -2.51 -4.97
C ALA A 51 13.04 -2.38 -4.80
N ASN A 52 13.52 -2.11 -3.59
CA ASN A 52 14.95 -1.97 -3.30
C ASN A 52 15.54 -3.27 -2.75
N PRO A 53 16.45 -3.94 -3.48
CA PRO A 53 17.03 -5.23 -3.07
C PRO A 53 17.79 -5.20 -1.75
N LYS A 54 18.14 -4.00 -1.23
CA LYS A 54 18.76 -3.85 0.10
C LYS A 54 17.78 -4.14 1.23
N TYR A 55 16.47 -4.01 0.99
CA TYR A 55 15.41 -4.16 1.99
C TYR A 55 14.57 -5.41 1.78
N SER A 56 14.27 -5.76 0.51
CA SER A 56 13.40 -6.90 0.18
C SER A 56 13.65 -7.45 -1.22
N ASN A 57 13.32 -8.72 -1.42
CA ASN A 57 13.32 -9.39 -2.72
C ASN A 57 11.89 -9.73 -3.20
N ILE A 58 10.89 -8.96 -2.75
CA ILE A 58 9.49 -9.25 -3.08
C ILE A 58 9.10 -8.86 -4.52
N LEU A 59 9.75 -7.85 -5.12
CA LEU A 59 9.37 -7.31 -6.42
C LEU A 59 9.24 -8.37 -7.54
N PRO A 60 10.16 -9.34 -7.71
CA PRO A 60 9.98 -10.40 -8.71
C PRO A 60 8.70 -11.23 -8.50
N SER A 61 8.29 -11.43 -7.24
CA SER A 61 7.06 -12.15 -6.90
C SER A 61 5.81 -11.32 -7.20
N LEU A 62 5.84 -10.00 -6.96
CA LEU A 62 4.76 -9.09 -7.36
C LEU A 62 4.57 -9.12 -8.89
N MET A 63 5.64 -8.99 -9.66
CA MET A 63 5.63 -9.06 -11.12
C MET A 63 5.05 -10.39 -11.64
N LYS A 64 5.46 -11.51 -11.05
CA LYS A 64 4.98 -12.85 -11.41
C LYS A 64 3.49 -13.03 -11.10
N ASN A 65 3.00 -12.44 -10.02
CA ASN A 65 1.63 -12.62 -9.51
C ASN A 65 0.71 -11.42 -9.83
N LYS A 66 1.08 -10.52 -10.75
CA LYS A 66 0.31 -9.32 -11.05
C LYS A 66 -1.16 -9.58 -11.37
N ARG A 67 -1.48 -10.66 -12.11
CA ARG A 67 -2.87 -11.02 -12.42
C ARG A 67 -3.67 -11.42 -11.18
N ARG A 68 -3.02 -12.01 -10.17
CA ARG A 68 -3.68 -12.36 -8.90
C ARG A 68 -3.95 -11.11 -8.08
N ILE A 69 -2.99 -10.19 -8.02
CA ILE A 69 -3.15 -8.88 -7.36
C ILE A 69 -4.28 -8.10 -8.03
N GLU A 70 -4.29 -8.02 -9.36
CA GLU A 70 -5.37 -7.40 -10.13
C GLU A 70 -6.73 -8.04 -9.83
N SER A 71 -6.82 -9.37 -9.84
CA SER A 71 -8.05 -10.10 -9.51
C SER A 71 -8.52 -9.85 -8.08
N PHE A 72 -7.59 -9.76 -7.13
CA PHE A 72 -7.88 -9.43 -5.73
C PHE A 72 -8.54 -8.06 -5.60
N ILE A 73 -7.94 -7.04 -6.24
CA ILE A 73 -8.46 -5.68 -6.20
C ILE A 73 -9.82 -5.62 -6.94
N THR A 74 -9.90 -6.20 -8.14
CA THR A 74 -11.15 -6.20 -8.95
C THR A 74 -12.34 -6.76 -8.18
N LYS A 75 -12.12 -7.72 -7.27
CA LYS A 75 -13.17 -8.37 -6.47
C LYS A 75 -13.44 -7.69 -5.12
N GLY A 76 -12.96 -6.51 -4.89
CA GLY A 76 -13.27 -5.71 -3.71
C GLY A 76 -12.21 -5.70 -2.60
N GLY A 77 -11.03 -6.28 -2.84
CA GLY A 77 -9.90 -6.16 -1.91
C GLY A 77 -9.24 -4.77 -1.98
N THR A 78 -8.71 -4.29 -0.86
CA THR A 78 -7.89 -3.09 -0.82
C THR A 78 -6.41 -3.43 -0.87
N LEU A 79 -5.67 -2.81 -1.78
CA LEU A 79 -4.21 -2.85 -1.80
C LEU A 79 -3.66 -1.54 -1.21
N LEU A 80 -2.90 -1.65 -0.11
CA LEU A 80 -2.09 -0.56 0.43
C LEU A 80 -0.62 -0.81 0.09
N VAL A 81 -0.01 0.07 -0.69
CA VAL A 81 1.39 0.00 -1.08
C VAL A 81 2.13 1.27 -0.73
N PHE A 82 3.32 1.10 -0.18
CA PHE A 82 4.21 2.19 0.21
C PHE A 82 5.26 2.51 -0.86
N GLY A 83 6.12 3.48 -0.59
CA GLY A 83 7.19 3.91 -1.49
C GLY A 83 8.18 2.81 -1.86
N ALA A 84 8.73 2.87 -3.05
CA ALA A 84 9.63 1.86 -3.61
C ALA A 84 11.05 1.90 -3.03
N LEU A 85 11.49 3.05 -2.52
CA LEU A 85 12.88 3.34 -2.05
C LEU A 85 13.95 3.05 -3.12
N THR A 86 13.66 3.43 -4.34
CA THR A 86 14.59 3.50 -5.47
C THR A 86 14.51 4.88 -6.08
N ASP A 87 15.51 5.34 -6.81
CA ASP A 87 15.52 6.69 -7.42
C ASP A 87 14.22 7.01 -8.17
N SER A 88 13.74 6.04 -8.95
CA SER A 88 12.42 6.04 -9.56
C SER A 88 11.88 4.62 -9.72
N HIS A 89 10.57 4.44 -9.74
CA HIS A 89 9.95 3.14 -9.92
C HIS A 89 8.59 3.24 -10.59
N PHE A 90 8.38 2.43 -11.64
CA PHE A 90 7.10 2.23 -12.29
C PHE A 90 6.41 1.00 -11.71
N TYR A 91 5.16 1.13 -11.24
CA TYR A 91 4.41 0.04 -10.62
C TYR A 91 3.77 -0.88 -11.68
N GLU A 92 4.58 -1.46 -12.60
CA GLU A 92 4.14 -2.31 -13.73
C GLU A 92 3.32 -3.54 -13.33
N TRP A 93 3.41 -3.92 -12.06
CA TRP A 93 2.65 -5.03 -11.50
C TRP A 93 1.26 -4.65 -11.00
N LEU A 94 0.94 -3.36 -10.98
CA LEU A 94 -0.41 -2.83 -10.73
C LEU A 94 -1.16 -2.63 -12.05
N PRO A 95 -2.51 -2.70 -12.02
CA PRO A 95 -3.35 -2.43 -13.19
C PRO A 95 -3.60 -0.93 -13.43
N VAL A 96 -2.75 -0.07 -12.89
CA VAL A 96 -2.90 1.38 -12.90
C VAL A 96 -1.56 2.04 -13.26
N ASP A 97 -1.64 3.26 -13.80
CA ASP A 97 -0.46 4.05 -14.14
C ASP A 97 0.00 4.82 -12.91
N LEU A 98 1.10 4.36 -12.32
CA LEU A 98 1.68 4.93 -11.10
C LEU A 98 3.20 4.91 -11.19
N GLU A 99 3.82 6.09 -11.08
CA GLU A 99 5.26 6.28 -11.03
C GLU A 99 5.67 6.94 -9.72
N TYR A 100 6.73 6.43 -9.11
CA TYR A 100 7.33 6.92 -7.89
C TYR A 100 8.66 7.60 -8.18
N SER A 101 8.94 8.72 -7.50
CA SER A 101 10.23 9.39 -7.46
C SER A 101 10.68 9.59 -6.03
N GLN A 102 11.93 9.24 -5.73
CA GLN A 102 12.48 9.30 -4.39
C GLN A 102 12.94 10.72 -4.01
N VAL A 103 12.35 11.26 -2.95
CA VAL A 103 12.81 12.48 -2.26
C VAL A 103 12.49 12.33 -0.79
N TYR A 104 13.49 11.96 0.01
CA TYR A 104 13.29 11.72 1.44
C TYR A 104 13.34 13.01 2.24
N GLY A 105 12.39 13.18 3.17
CA GLY A 105 12.36 14.28 4.12
C GLY A 105 10.98 14.52 4.74
N PRO A 106 10.91 15.42 5.74
CA PRO A 106 9.64 15.86 6.29
C PRO A 106 8.86 16.65 5.24
N ALA A 107 7.56 16.42 5.20
CA ALA A 107 6.62 17.11 4.31
C ALA A 107 5.44 17.63 5.10
N GLU A 108 5.04 18.88 4.86
CA GLU A 108 3.77 19.42 5.34
C GLU A 108 2.66 18.95 4.40
N LEU A 109 1.70 18.19 4.95
CA LEU A 109 0.67 17.54 4.17
C LEU A 109 -0.57 18.40 4.04
N HIS A 110 -1.08 18.52 2.80
CA HIS A 110 -2.29 19.23 2.47
C HIS A 110 -3.27 18.31 1.76
N GLU A 111 -4.54 18.36 2.19
CA GLU A 111 -5.60 17.61 1.54
C GLU A 111 -6.00 18.30 0.22
N LYS A 112 -5.87 17.57 -0.89
CA LYS A 112 -6.25 18.04 -2.23
C LYS A 112 -7.64 17.59 -2.63
N CYS A 113 -8.00 16.36 -2.28
CA CYS A 113 -9.34 15.81 -2.47
C CYS A 113 -9.85 15.27 -1.13
N GLN A 114 -11.10 15.61 -0.79
CA GLN A 114 -11.72 15.09 0.43
C GLN A 114 -11.97 13.59 0.31
N SER A 115 -11.33 12.82 1.18
CA SER A 115 -11.43 11.35 1.20
C SER A 115 -11.10 10.81 2.58
N ASN A 116 -11.78 9.72 2.97
CA ASN A 116 -11.41 8.98 4.18
C ASN A 116 -10.01 8.33 4.09
N ALA A 117 -9.42 8.24 2.89
CA ALA A 117 -8.05 7.79 2.74
C ALA A 117 -7.05 8.76 3.39
N SER A 118 -7.39 10.05 3.54
CA SER A 118 -6.56 11.05 4.25
C SER A 118 -6.33 10.69 5.72
N LEU A 119 -7.20 9.86 6.32
CA LEU A 119 -6.98 9.28 7.66
C LEU A 119 -5.67 8.50 7.78
N LEU A 120 -5.05 8.08 6.66
CA LEU A 120 -3.77 7.37 6.68
C LEU A 120 -2.67 8.19 7.38
N ALA A 121 -2.66 9.51 7.17
CA ALA A 121 -1.76 10.43 7.85
C ALA A 121 -2.22 10.67 9.29
N SER A 122 -1.31 10.48 10.27
CA SER A 122 -1.59 10.75 11.69
C SER A 122 -1.40 12.21 12.07
N ASP A 123 -0.49 12.89 11.41
CA ASP A 123 -0.07 14.27 11.70
C ASP A 123 0.04 15.10 10.42
N PRO A 124 -0.09 16.43 10.52
CA PRO A 124 0.02 17.32 9.35
C PRO A 124 1.44 17.41 8.78
N VAL A 125 2.45 17.02 9.53
CA VAL A 125 3.85 16.94 9.06
C VAL A 125 4.32 15.51 9.28
N GLN A 126 4.75 14.85 8.20
CA GLN A 126 5.23 13.46 8.26
C GLN A 126 6.48 13.26 7.40
N GLU A 127 7.28 12.27 7.77
CA GLU A 127 8.39 11.82 6.92
C GLU A 127 7.83 11.13 5.68
N CYS A 128 8.23 11.62 4.51
CA CYS A 128 7.90 11.03 3.21
C CYS A 128 9.17 10.55 2.53
N ASP A 129 9.10 9.44 1.80
CA ASP A 129 10.24 8.91 1.06
C ASP A 129 10.24 9.30 -0.41
N GLY A 130 9.22 10.02 -0.88
CA GLY A 130 9.10 10.48 -2.25
C GLY A 130 7.75 11.07 -2.60
N PHE A 131 7.43 11.03 -3.88
CA PHE A 131 6.13 11.45 -4.42
C PHE A 131 5.71 10.58 -5.61
N PHE A 132 4.44 10.67 -5.97
CA PHE A 132 3.86 9.94 -7.10
C PHE A 132 3.48 10.85 -8.26
N CYS A 133 3.60 10.30 -9.48
CA CYS A 133 2.88 10.75 -10.66
C CYS A 133 1.89 9.67 -11.10
N THR A 134 0.68 10.05 -11.47
CA THR A 134 -0.37 9.13 -11.93
C THR A 134 -1.26 9.78 -12.99
N ASN A 135 -1.76 8.97 -13.93
CA ASN A 135 -2.66 9.41 -15.00
C ASN A 135 -4.10 8.89 -14.81
N GLY A 136 -4.58 8.69 -13.59
CA GLY A 136 -5.93 8.16 -13.38
C GLY A 136 -6.31 7.98 -11.92
N GLY A 137 -5.34 8.12 -11.01
CA GLY A 137 -5.61 8.10 -9.58
C GLY A 137 -6.05 9.47 -9.05
N GLU A 138 -6.79 9.47 -7.95
CA GLU A 138 -7.10 10.68 -7.19
C GLU A 138 -5.95 11.01 -6.25
N CYS A 139 -5.40 12.20 -6.37
CA CYS A 139 -4.43 12.72 -5.43
C CYS A 139 -5.15 13.19 -4.17
N ILE A 140 -4.94 12.51 -3.05
CA ILE A 140 -5.62 12.80 -1.77
C ILE A 140 -4.81 13.77 -0.93
N LEU A 141 -3.52 13.47 -0.71
CA LEU A 141 -2.60 14.34 0.01
C LEU A 141 -1.43 14.75 -0.88
N VAL A 142 -1.04 16.00 -0.76
CA VAL A 142 0.15 16.58 -1.40
C VAL A 142 1.09 17.16 -0.36
N ASN A 143 2.36 17.30 -0.72
CA ASN A 143 3.33 18.06 0.05
C ASN A 143 3.24 19.57 -0.30
N GLU A 144 4.09 20.40 0.31
CA GLU A 144 4.17 21.84 0.09
C GLU A 144 4.56 22.26 -1.34
N LYS A 145 4.99 21.31 -2.17
CA LYS A 145 5.29 21.51 -3.60
C LYS A 145 4.18 21.02 -4.54
N GLU A 146 3.01 20.70 -3.98
CA GLU A 146 1.89 20.09 -4.72
C GLU A 146 2.21 18.70 -5.34
N GLU A 147 3.24 18.00 -4.84
CA GLU A 147 3.58 16.66 -5.26
C GLU A 147 2.76 15.63 -4.47
N ALA A 148 2.19 14.63 -5.16
CA ALA A 148 1.30 13.64 -4.54
C ALA A 148 2.06 12.69 -3.60
N VAL A 149 1.64 12.61 -2.34
CA VAL A 149 2.18 11.69 -1.32
C VAL A 149 1.19 10.59 -0.92
N LEU A 150 -0.09 10.79 -1.21
CA LEU A 150 -1.13 9.79 -1.06
C LEU A 150 -2.06 9.83 -2.26
N VAL A 151 -2.16 8.72 -2.95
CA VAL A 151 -2.99 8.53 -4.14
C VAL A 151 -3.94 7.36 -3.91
N THR A 152 -5.19 7.51 -4.33
CA THR A 152 -6.15 6.41 -4.39
C THR A 152 -6.62 6.18 -5.80
N GLN A 153 -6.92 4.94 -6.13
CA GLN A 153 -7.58 4.60 -7.38
C GLN A 153 -8.54 3.45 -7.19
N GLN A 154 -9.79 3.70 -7.54
CA GLN A 154 -10.80 2.65 -7.61
C GLN A 154 -10.49 1.73 -8.79
N PHE A 155 -10.51 0.41 -8.56
CA PHE A 155 -10.30 -0.57 -9.62
C PHE A 155 -11.22 -1.78 -9.42
N GLY A 156 -12.21 -1.93 -10.31
CA GLY A 156 -13.30 -2.89 -10.10
C GLY A 156 -14.12 -2.52 -8.87
N GLU A 157 -14.31 -3.47 -7.97
CA GLU A 157 -15.03 -3.27 -6.69
C GLU A 157 -14.09 -2.89 -5.54
N GLY A 158 -12.77 -2.94 -5.75
CA GLY A 158 -11.76 -2.65 -4.74
C GLY A 158 -10.98 -1.38 -5.03
N MET A 159 -9.96 -1.14 -4.22
CA MET A 159 -9.21 0.11 -4.22
C MET A 159 -7.70 -0.12 -4.09
N ILE A 160 -6.94 0.69 -4.80
CA ILE A 160 -5.50 0.85 -4.61
C ILE A 160 -5.29 2.13 -3.80
N VAL A 161 -4.50 2.03 -2.75
CA VAL A 161 -4.00 3.14 -1.94
C VAL A 161 -2.48 3.11 -1.99
N ALA A 162 -1.86 4.13 -2.55
CA ALA A 162 -0.41 4.26 -2.63
C ALA A 162 0.04 5.46 -1.80
N THR A 163 1.06 5.28 -0.96
CA THR A 163 1.59 6.34 -0.10
C THR A 163 3.11 6.34 -0.06
N THR A 164 3.69 7.55 0.01
CA THR A 164 5.12 7.77 0.28
C THR A 164 5.38 8.16 1.73
N ILE A 165 4.34 8.23 2.55
CA ILE A 165 4.48 8.44 4.00
C ILE A 165 5.26 7.26 4.57
N HIS A 166 6.41 7.55 5.20
CA HIS A 166 7.35 6.52 5.67
C HIS A 166 7.01 5.97 7.06
N GLU A 167 5.99 6.48 7.68
CA GLU A 167 5.52 6.10 9.01
C GLU A 167 4.42 5.05 8.95
N PHE A 168 4.08 4.44 10.10
CA PHE A 168 2.93 3.54 10.17
C PHE A 168 1.64 4.30 9.84
N PRO A 169 0.72 3.67 9.11
CA PRO A 169 -0.58 4.27 8.84
C PRO A 169 -1.37 4.42 10.14
N ASN A 170 -2.21 5.45 10.22
CA ASN A 170 -3.13 5.57 11.34
C ASN A 170 -4.05 4.34 11.44
N PRO A 171 -4.23 3.74 12.63
CA PRO A 171 -5.13 2.59 12.83
C PRO A 171 -6.58 2.84 12.38
N GLU A 172 -7.06 4.09 12.43
CA GLU A 172 -8.39 4.45 11.94
C GLU A 172 -8.53 4.26 10.44
N PHE A 173 -7.49 4.60 9.69
CA PHE A 173 -7.44 4.31 8.25
C PHE A 173 -7.54 2.79 7.98
N ILE A 174 -6.77 1.98 8.71
CA ILE A 174 -6.80 0.52 8.53
C ILE A 174 -8.22 -0.01 8.82
N ARG A 175 -8.88 0.43 9.91
CA ARG A 175 -10.26 0.02 10.21
C ARG A 175 -11.21 0.40 9.09
N TRP A 176 -11.17 1.67 8.66
CA TRP A 176 -12.00 2.15 7.56
C TRP A 176 -11.79 1.32 6.28
N ALA A 177 -10.54 1.07 5.91
CA ALA A 177 -10.23 0.30 4.71
C ALA A 177 -10.73 -1.15 4.80
N LEU A 178 -10.59 -1.82 5.96
CA LEU A 178 -11.10 -3.17 6.19
C LEU A 178 -12.63 -3.24 6.17
N ASP A 179 -13.31 -2.21 6.70
CA ASP A 179 -14.78 -2.14 6.72
C ASP A 179 -15.36 -1.91 5.31
N ASN A 180 -14.59 -1.30 4.41
CA ASN A 180 -14.98 -1.03 3.03
C ASN A 180 -14.39 -2.03 2.01
N SER A 181 -13.79 -3.12 2.47
CA SER A 181 -13.19 -4.14 1.63
C SER A 181 -13.94 -5.46 1.71
N THR A 182 -13.98 -6.18 0.60
CA THR A 182 -14.51 -7.54 0.52
C THR A 182 -13.38 -8.55 0.73
N SER A 183 -13.64 -9.57 1.55
CA SER A 183 -12.69 -10.68 1.74
C SER A 183 -12.62 -11.53 0.48
N THR A 184 -11.45 -11.58 -0.16
CA THR A 184 -11.24 -12.26 -1.43
C THR A 184 -9.89 -12.96 -1.51
N ALA A 185 -9.76 -13.96 -2.38
CA ALA A 185 -8.52 -14.71 -2.58
C ALA A 185 -7.51 -13.90 -3.41
N ILE A 186 -6.25 -14.03 -3.03
CA ILE A 186 -5.11 -13.49 -3.79
C ILE A 186 -4.79 -14.40 -4.98
#